data_fd23a453a992db221155b735e46226d1
#
_entry.id   fd23a453a992db221155b735e46226d1
#
_cell.length_a   1.000
_cell.length_b   1.000
_cell.length_c   1.000
_cell.angle_alpha   90.00
_cell.angle_beta   90.00
_cell.angle_gamma   90.00
#
_symmetry.space_group_name_H-M   'P 1'
#
loop_
_entity.id
_entity.type
_entity.pdbx_description
1 polymer ?
#
loop_
_entity_poly.entity_id
_entity_poly.type
_entity_poly.pdbx_seq_one_letter_code
_entity_poly.pdbx_strand_id
1 'polypeptide(L)'
;SRYVTTQVMEMLVRLNALTPQDADSRMQPMIQKGFEYLGKQAAEEYKSMKEAEKKGAVGIRPSEQVLRYLYICALDGKAPVDEKVNRYFIDKLSGEGKELTIYGKALGAIILQQAGKVAEAKLFMQSLMEYSVVTDEMGRYFDTPKARYSWFSYKIPTEVAAMEAIQRITKDTKAIDEMKRWLLKQKQTQTWETPIATADAVYVLMATGTSDLLANTGRVEITLGKEVIRTSADDAIGYIKKTMSGDVMNIKKIRVDKEGAGMGWGAVYAQYLESMDQISGQGNGLSVSRQLYKGDEALNESAPLKVGDKITVRLTVKADRDMDFVQIKDDRAACMEPLQAVSGFRWSNGLGYYQATKDASTQFFIDQMRKGTYVIEYQDRK
;
A
#
# COMPACT_ATOMS: atom_id res chain seq x y z
N SER A 1 -26.29 -1.72 -4.64
CA SER A 1 -25.91 -0.46 -3.95
C SER A 1 -24.99 0.34 -4.85
N ARG A 2 -25.04 1.68 -4.79
CA ARG A 2 -24.22 2.57 -5.62
C ARG A 2 -22.73 2.23 -5.52
N TYR A 3 -22.22 2.03 -4.31
CA TYR A 3 -20.82 1.67 -4.07
C TYR A 3 -20.41 0.39 -4.82
N VAL A 4 -21.14 -0.70 -4.63
CA VAL A 4 -20.81 -1.99 -5.27
C VAL A 4 -20.89 -1.88 -6.80
N THR A 5 -21.92 -1.20 -7.32
CA THR A 5 -22.06 -0.99 -8.77
C THR A 5 -20.87 -0.19 -9.32
N THR A 6 -20.43 0.86 -8.63
CA THR A 6 -19.25 1.64 -9.03
C THR A 6 -18.00 0.77 -9.07
N GLN A 7 -17.75 -0.06 -8.06
CA GLN A 7 -16.59 -0.97 -8.03
C GLN A 7 -16.61 -1.96 -9.19
N VAL A 8 -17.76 -2.62 -9.42
CA VAL A 8 -17.90 -3.57 -10.51
C VAL A 8 -17.70 -2.91 -11.88
N MET A 9 -18.31 -1.74 -12.08
CA MET A 9 -18.18 -0.97 -13.33
C MET A 9 -16.74 -0.57 -13.60
N GLU A 10 -16.03 -0.08 -12.58
CA GLU A 10 -14.63 0.29 -12.72
C GLU A 10 -13.77 -0.90 -13.15
N MET A 11 -13.96 -2.06 -12.51
CA MET A 11 -13.25 -3.29 -12.89
C MET A 11 -13.56 -3.74 -14.32
N LEU A 12 -14.83 -3.72 -14.73
CA LEU A 12 -15.24 -4.14 -16.07
C LEU A 12 -14.68 -3.21 -17.16
N VAL A 13 -14.72 -1.89 -16.93
CA VAL A 13 -14.19 -0.91 -17.89
C VAL A 13 -12.67 -0.97 -17.98
N ARG A 14 -11.97 -1.17 -16.86
CA ARG A 14 -10.53 -1.39 -16.83
C ARG A 14 -10.15 -2.68 -17.56
N LEU A 15 -10.91 -3.76 -17.38
CA LEU A 15 -10.68 -5.01 -18.11
C LEU A 15 -10.84 -4.81 -19.63
N ASN A 16 -11.91 -4.14 -20.07
CA ASN A 16 -12.10 -3.80 -21.48
C ASN A 16 -10.93 -2.95 -22.04
N ALA A 17 -10.42 -2.02 -21.23
CA ALA A 17 -9.28 -1.18 -21.65
C ALA A 17 -7.97 -1.98 -21.81
N LEU A 18 -7.78 -3.03 -21.03
CA LEU A 18 -6.61 -3.92 -21.11
C LEU A 18 -6.73 -4.94 -22.26
N THR A 19 -7.94 -5.44 -22.53
CA THR A 19 -8.19 -6.51 -23.51
C THR A 19 -9.29 -6.13 -24.51
N PRO A 20 -9.08 -5.07 -25.29
CA PRO A 20 -10.15 -4.57 -26.21
C PRO A 20 -10.54 -5.58 -27.29
N GLN A 21 -9.67 -6.53 -27.62
CA GLN A 21 -9.91 -7.56 -28.63
C GLN A 21 -10.69 -8.77 -28.07
N ASP A 22 -10.64 -8.99 -26.75
CA ASP A 22 -11.27 -10.12 -26.07
C ASP A 22 -12.52 -9.70 -25.27
N ALA A 23 -13.08 -8.52 -25.60
CA ALA A 23 -14.25 -8.00 -24.91
C ALA A 23 -15.41 -9.00 -24.97
N ASP A 24 -15.72 -9.64 -23.84
CA ASP A 24 -16.81 -10.60 -23.75
C ASP A 24 -18.16 -9.90 -23.98
N SER A 25 -18.88 -10.33 -25.02
CA SER A 25 -20.18 -9.78 -25.38
C SER A 25 -21.20 -9.82 -24.22
N ARG A 26 -21.02 -10.72 -23.26
CA ARG A 26 -21.85 -10.82 -22.05
C ARG A 26 -21.63 -9.65 -21.08
N MET A 27 -20.46 -9.01 -21.10
CA MET A 27 -20.17 -7.86 -20.23
C MET A 27 -20.86 -6.57 -20.73
N GLN A 28 -21.05 -6.41 -22.03
CA GLN A 28 -21.60 -5.18 -22.61
C GLN A 28 -22.97 -4.79 -22.05
N PRO A 29 -23.95 -5.70 -21.91
CA PRO A 29 -25.24 -5.36 -21.30
C PRO A 29 -25.11 -4.97 -19.81
N MET A 30 -24.15 -5.54 -19.09
CA MET A 30 -23.89 -5.18 -17.69
C MET A 30 -23.29 -3.77 -17.59
N ILE A 31 -22.32 -3.47 -18.43
CA ILE A 31 -21.67 -2.15 -18.51
C ILE A 31 -22.70 -1.08 -18.86
N GLN A 32 -23.55 -1.33 -19.87
CA GLN A 32 -24.61 -0.38 -20.26
C GLN A 32 -25.57 -0.09 -19.10
N LYS A 33 -26.13 -1.13 -18.47
CA LYS A 33 -27.03 -0.97 -17.31
C LYS A 33 -26.33 -0.27 -16.13
N GLY A 34 -25.05 -0.55 -15.93
CA GLY A 34 -24.24 0.11 -14.93
C GLY A 34 -24.12 1.63 -15.19
N PHE A 35 -23.81 2.03 -16.41
CA PHE A 35 -23.78 3.45 -16.81
C PHE A 35 -25.14 4.13 -16.63
N GLU A 36 -26.23 3.50 -17.05
CA GLU A 36 -27.59 4.04 -16.84
C GLU A 36 -27.90 4.25 -15.36
N TYR A 37 -27.57 3.28 -14.51
CA TYR A 37 -27.80 3.38 -13.07
C TYR A 37 -26.92 4.48 -12.44
N LEU A 38 -25.62 4.51 -12.70
CA LEU A 38 -24.72 5.51 -12.15
C LEU A 38 -25.02 6.91 -12.67
N GLY A 39 -25.43 7.04 -13.92
CA GLY A 39 -25.87 8.31 -14.50
C GLY A 39 -27.10 8.87 -13.81
N LYS A 40 -28.09 8.02 -13.48
CA LYS A 40 -29.26 8.43 -12.68
C LYS A 40 -28.83 8.94 -11.29
N GLN A 41 -27.94 8.23 -10.63
CA GLN A 41 -27.42 8.64 -9.32
C GLN A 41 -26.63 9.96 -9.39
N ALA A 42 -25.88 10.18 -10.45
CA ALA A 42 -25.21 11.44 -10.70
C ALA A 42 -26.19 12.59 -10.95
N ALA A 43 -27.27 12.34 -11.71
CA ALA A 43 -28.32 13.33 -11.95
C ALA A 43 -29.09 13.71 -10.66
N GLU A 44 -29.31 12.77 -9.77
CA GLU A 44 -29.90 13.04 -8.44
C GLU A 44 -29.00 13.93 -7.59
N GLU A 45 -27.70 13.64 -7.55
CA GLU A 45 -26.71 14.45 -6.84
C GLU A 45 -26.61 15.87 -7.44
N TYR A 46 -26.61 15.99 -8.76
CA TYR A 46 -26.67 17.29 -9.44
C TYR A 46 -27.87 18.13 -8.99
N LYS A 47 -29.07 17.55 -8.94
CA LYS A 47 -30.28 18.24 -8.47
C LYS A 47 -30.11 18.74 -7.02
N SER A 48 -29.62 17.87 -6.15
CA SER A 48 -29.36 18.20 -4.75
C SER A 48 -28.34 19.34 -4.61
N MET A 49 -27.24 19.30 -5.36
CA MET A 49 -26.23 20.37 -5.37
C MET A 49 -26.80 21.69 -5.88
N LYS A 50 -27.60 21.64 -6.95
CA LYS A 50 -28.28 22.85 -7.48
C LYS A 50 -29.28 23.46 -6.49
N GLU A 51 -29.99 22.65 -5.74
CA GLU A 51 -30.88 23.12 -4.69
C GLU A 51 -30.11 23.75 -3.52
N ALA A 52 -28.99 23.19 -3.13
CA ALA A 52 -28.13 23.74 -2.10
C ALA A 52 -27.52 25.09 -2.53
N GLU A 53 -27.09 25.22 -3.80
CA GLU A 53 -26.61 26.49 -4.37
C GLU A 53 -27.71 27.57 -4.33
N LYS A 54 -28.95 27.23 -4.69
CA LYS A 54 -30.09 28.16 -4.60
C LYS A 54 -30.36 28.64 -3.16
N LYS A 55 -30.00 27.81 -2.18
CA LYS A 55 -30.09 28.14 -0.74
C LYS A 55 -28.85 28.87 -0.21
N GLY A 56 -27.93 29.27 -1.08
CA GLY A 56 -26.73 30.04 -0.72
C GLY A 56 -25.55 29.19 -0.25
N ALA A 57 -25.57 27.88 -0.43
CA ALA A 57 -24.42 27.04 -0.11
C ALA A 57 -23.26 27.29 -1.09
N VAL A 58 -22.06 27.51 -0.56
CA VAL A 58 -20.81 27.74 -1.30
C VAL A 58 -19.82 26.56 -1.08
N GLY A 59 -18.88 26.37 -1.99
CA GLY A 59 -17.86 25.31 -1.86
C GLY A 59 -18.42 23.88 -1.98
N ILE A 60 -19.57 23.71 -2.63
CA ILE A 60 -20.18 22.41 -2.85
C ILE A 60 -19.38 21.64 -3.91
N ARG A 61 -18.95 20.43 -3.56
CA ARG A 61 -18.11 19.58 -4.42
C ARG A 61 -18.86 18.31 -4.84
N PRO A 62 -18.54 17.77 -6.02
CA PRO A 62 -18.97 16.42 -6.39
C PRO A 62 -18.48 15.39 -5.36
N SER A 63 -19.34 14.45 -5.02
CA SER A 63 -18.93 13.34 -4.16
C SER A 63 -17.88 12.46 -4.85
N GLU A 64 -17.14 11.71 -4.06
CA GLU A 64 -16.20 10.71 -4.61
C GLU A 64 -16.90 9.71 -5.53
N GLN A 65 -18.14 9.36 -5.24
CA GLN A 65 -18.93 8.47 -6.09
C GLN A 65 -19.23 9.07 -7.47
N VAL A 66 -19.44 10.37 -7.55
CA VAL A 66 -19.56 11.08 -8.84
C VAL A 66 -18.21 11.14 -9.54
N LEU A 67 -17.13 11.48 -8.83
CA LEU A 67 -15.79 11.48 -9.42
C LEU A 67 -15.44 10.11 -10.02
N ARG A 68 -15.73 9.02 -9.33
CA ARG A 68 -15.52 7.67 -9.85
C ARG A 68 -16.40 7.37 -11.06
N TYR A 69 -17.65 7.80 -11.08
CA TYR A 69 -18.50 7.68 -12.26
C TYR A 69 -17.92 8.42 -13.46
N LEU A 70 -17.48 9.68 -13.29
CA LEU A 70 -16.87 10.46 -14.36
C LEU A 70 -15.56 9.85 -14.84
N TYR A 71 -14.77 9.30 -13.92
CA TYR A 71 -13.55 8.57 -14.25
C TYR A 71 -13.85 7.31 -15.09
N ILE A 72 -14.85 6.51 -14.71
CA ILE A 72 -15.29 5.34 -15.49
C ILE A 72 -15.72 5.76 -16.90
N CYS A 73 -16.47 6.87 -17.03
CA CYS A 73 -16.82 7.44 -18.33
C CYS A 73 -15.58 7.83 -19.13
N ALA A 74 -14.60 8.47 -18.50
CA ALA A 74 -13.36 8.87 -19.13
C ALA A 74 -12.52 7.67 -19.61
N LEU A 75 -12.54 6.55 -18.87
CA LEU A 75 -11.85 5.32 -19.27
C LEU A 75 -12.53 4.64 -20.47
N ASP A 76 -13.85 4.54 -20.46
CA ASP A 76 -14.62 3.87 -21.51
C ASP A 76 -14.70 4.70 -22.81
N GLY A 77 -14.34 5.98 -22.75
CA GLY A 77 -14.42 6.89 -23.89
C GLY A 77 -15.86 7.19 -24.35
N LYS A 78 -16.86 6.74 -23.60
CA LYS A 78 -18.26 7.02 -23.87
C LYS A 78 -18.70 8.33 -23.25
N ALA A 79 -19.57 9.05 -23.96
CA ALA A 79 -20.21 10.22 -23.41
C ALA A 79 -21.09 9.79 -22.20
N PRO A 80 -21.07 10.57 -21.11
CA PRO A 80 -21.96 10.34 -19.98
C PRO A 80 -23.44 10.43 -20.41
N VAL A 81 -24.30 9.79 -19.64
CA VAL A 81 -25.75 9.67 -19.91
C VAL A 81 -26.43 11.02 -20.00
N ASP A 82 -25.88 12.06 -19.33
CA ASP A 82 -26.39 13.44 -19.38
C ASP A 82 -25.24 14.45 -19.50
N GLU A 83 -25.09 15.05 -20.69
CA GLU A 83 -24.01 16.00 -20.98
C GLU A 83 -24.06 17.26 -20.10
N LYS A 84 -25.26 17.76 -19.79
CA LYS A 84 -25.43 18.94 -18.94
C LYS A 84 -24.98 18.68 -17.51
N VAL A 85 -25.37 17.56 -16.96
CA VAL A 85 -24.97 17.13 -15.62
C VAL A 85 -23.46 16.96 -15.56
N ASN A 86 -22.89 16.37 -16.58
CA ASN A 86 -21.47 16.12 -16.69
C ASN A 86 -20.65 17.39 -16.75
N ARG A 87 -21.04 18.32 -17.61
CA ARG A 87 -20.39 19.63 -17.73
C ARG A 87 -20.40 20.37 -16.40
N TYR A 88 -21.52 20.34 -15.69
CA TYR A 88 -21.60 20.93 -14.36
C TYR A 88 -20.57 20.36 -13.38
N PHE A 89 -20.45 19.05 -13.31
CA PHE A 89 -19.48 18.42 -12.42
C PHE A 89 -18.02 18.70 -12.82
N ILE A 90 -17.72 18.70 -14.12
CA ILE A 90 -16.39 19.04 -14.63
C ILE A 90 -16.03 20.50 -14.29
N ASP A 91 -16.97 21.43 -14.42
CA ASP A 91 -16.74 22.82 -14.09
C ASP A 91 -16.54 23.01 -12.59
N LYS A 92 -17.31 22.30 -11.75
CA LYS A 92 -17.11 22.29 -10.30
C LYS A 92 -15.75 21.71 -9.93
N LEU A 93 -15.35 20.62 -10.56
CA LEU A 93 -14.06 19.98 -10.32
C LEU A 93 -12.89 20.92 -10.64
N SER A 94 -12.95 21.66 -11.76
CA SER A 94 -11.92 22.63 -12.16
C SER A 94 -11.71 23.74 -11.11
N GLY A 95 -12.76 24.19 -10.43
CA GLY A 95 -12.69 25.28 -9.43
C GLY A 95 -12.22 24.86 -8.05
N GLU A 96 -12.41 23.60 -7.67
CA GLU A 96 -12.31 23.14 -6.27
C GLU A 96 -11.16 22.14 -6.01
N GLY A 97 -10.25 21.97 -6.96
CA GLY A 97 -9.24 20.89 -6.92
C GLY A 97 -8.27 20.93 -5.75
N LYS A 98 -8.04 22.09 -5.13
CA LYS A 98 -7.04 22.22 -4.04
C LYS A 98 -7.39 21.40 -2.80
N GLU A 99 -8.65 21.17 -2.54
CA GLU A 99 -9.15 20.54 -1.33
C GLU A 99 -9.38 19.02 -1.46
N LEU A 100 -9.22 18.48 -2.66
CA LEU A 100 -9.41 17.05 -2.88
C LEU A 100 -8.29 16.22 -2.22
N THR A 101 -8.66 14.99 -1.86
CA THR A 101 -7.68 13.97 -1.49
C THR A 101 -6.74 13.68 -2.67
N ILE A 102 -5.62 13.03 -2.43
CA ILE A 102 -4.70 12.62 -3.52
C ILE A 102 -5.41 11.71 -4.52
N TYR A 103 -6.23 10.77 -4.03
CA TYR A 103 -7.10 9.95 -4.87
C TYR A 103 -8.03 10.79 -5.75
N GLY A 104 -8.74 11.74 -5.13
CA GLY A 104 -9.62 12.65 -5.86
C GLY A 104 -8.90 13.52 -6.89
N LYS A 105 -7.68 13.98 -6.59
CA LYS A 105 -6.84 14.72 -7.54
C LYS A 105 -6.41 13.86 -8.72
N ALA A 106 -6.04 12.61 -8.49
CA ALA A 106 -5.66 11.68 -9.55
C ALA A 106 -6.82 11.42 -10.51
N LEU A 107 -8.00 11.06 -9.98
CA LEU A 107 -9.19 10.89 -10.81
C LEU A 107 -9.57 12.19 -11.52
N GLY A 108 -9.54 13.31 -10.81
CA GLY A 108 -9.85 14.64 -11.35
C GLY A 108 -8.94 15.01 -12.50
N ALA A 109 -7.65 14.74 -12.41
CA ALA A 109 -6.69 14.99 -13.49
C ALA A 109 -7.05 14.20 -14.76
N ILE A 110 -7.39 12.91 -14.62
CA ILE A 110 -7.81 12.05 -15.74
C ILE A 110 -9.11 12.58 -16.37
N ILE A 111 -10.10 12.94 -15.54
CA ILE A 111 -11.39 13.48 -16.00
C ILE A 111 -11.17 14.79 -16.77
N LEU A 112 -10.38 15.71 -16.21
CA LEU A 112 -10.10 17.01 -16.84
C LEU A 112 -9.31 16.86 -18.14
N GLN A 113 -8.33 15.95 -18.19
CA GLN A 113 -7.59 15.65 -19.40
C GLN A 113 -8.52 15.15 -20.50
N GLN A 114 -9.43 14.23 -20.19
CA GLN A 114 -10.41 13.69 -21.15
C GLN A 114 -11.42 14.76 -21.60
N ALA A 115 -11.78 15.69 -20.72
CA ALA A 115 -12.65 16.81 -21.03
C ALA A 115 -11.96 17.94 -21.81
N GLY A 116 -10.68 17.77 -22.21
CA GLY A 116 -9.90 18.79 -22.94
C GLY A 116 -9.36 19.92 -22.06
N LYS A 117 -9.56 19.88 -20.73
CA LYS A 117 -9.04 20.87 -19.78
C LYS A 117 -7.61 20.53 -19.34
N VAL A 118 -6.69 20.54 -20.32
CA VAL A 118 -5.31 20.06 -20.14
C VAL A 118 -4.51 20.87 -19.12
N ALA A 119 -4.71 22.17 -19.07
CA ALA A 119 -4.00 23.06 -18.14
C ALA A 119 -4.38 22.73 -16.70
N GLU A 120 -5.65 22.57 -16.42
CA GLU A 120 -6.17 22.20 -15.10
C GLU A 120 -5.75 20.79 -14.71
N ALA A 121 -5.76 19.83 -15.65
CA ALA A 121 -5.26 18.49 -15.41
C ALA A 121 -3.79 18.49 -14.95
N LYS A 122 -2.94 19.31 -15.59
CA LYS A 122 -1.54 19.47 -15.19
C LYS A 122 -1.39 20.11 -13.80
N LEU A 123 -2.22 21.08 -13.44
CA LEU A 123 -2.19 21.66 -12.09
C LEU A 123 -2.56 20.63 -11.03
N PHE A 124 -3.53 19.75 -11.32
CA PHE A 124 -3.88 18.65 -10.42
C PHE A 124 -2.71 17.69 -10.25
N MET A 125 -2.00 17.37 -11.35
CA MET A 125 -0.81 16.52 -11.31
C MET A 125 0.32 17.15 -10.48
N GLN A 126 0.61 18.43 -10.64
CA GLN A 126 1.58 19.13 -9.83
C GLN A 126 1.22 19.06 -8.36
N SER A 127 -0.02 19.44 -8.01
CA SER A 127 -0.51 19.40 -6.65
C SER A 127 -0.50 18.01 -6.02
N LEU A 128 -0.73 16.97 -6.80
CA LEU A 128 -0.62 15.57 -6.37
C LEU A 128 0.83 15.20 -6.07
N MET A 129 1.75 15.52 -6.99
CA MET A 129 3.16 15.13 -6.88
C MET A 129 3.90 15.83 -5.72
N GLU A 130 3.46 17.03 -5.31
CA GLU A 130 3.99 17.74 -4.14
C GLU A 130 3.87 16.94 -2.84
N TYR A 131 2.90 16.04 -2.74
CA TYR A 131 2.70 15.16 -1.58
C TYR A 131 3.49 13.85 -1.67
N SER A 132 4.15 13.57 -2.78
CA SER A 132 4.93 12.35 -2.92
C SER A 132 6.29 12.46 -2.25
N VAL A 133 6.72 11.38 -1.63
CA VAL A 133 8.07 11.23 -1.10
C VAL A 133 8.80 10.12 -1.85
N VAL A 134 10.13 10.23 -1.93
CA VAL A 134 10.98 9.24 -2.60
C VAL A 134 12.07 8.79 -1.64
N THR A 135 12.23 7.49 -1.50
CA THR A 135 13.36 6.90 -0.79
C THR A 135 13.98 5.80 -1.63
N ASP A 136 15.28 5.56 -1.45
CA ASP A 136 15.99 4.50 -2.18
C ASP A 136 15.40 3.12 -1.89
N GLU A 137 14.97 2.91 -0.65
CA GLU A 137 14.40 1.64 -0.21
C GLU A 137 12.98 1.43 -0.72
N MET A 138 12.09 2.42 -0.49
CA MET A 138 10.66 2.25 -0.75
C MET A 138 10.23 2.68 -2.16
N GLY A 139 11.04 3.48 -2.85
CA GLY A 139 10.64 4.14 -4.07
C GLY A 139 9.79 5.38 -3.78
N ARG A 140 8.83 5.69 -4.65
CA ARG A 140 7.92 6.84 -4.53
C ARG A 140 6.59 6.40 -3.95
N TYR A 141 6.04 7.19 -3.04
CA TYR A 141 4.74 6.95 -2.41
C TYR A 141 4.20 8.21 -1.72
N PHE A 142 2.98 8.14 -1.19
CA PHE A 142 2.36 9.23 -0.46
C PHE A 142 2.35 8.95 1.05
N ASP A 143 3.20 9.64 1.79
CA ASP A 143 3.27 9.57 3.26
C ASP A 143 2.50 10.75 3.90
N THR A 144 1.21 10.82 3.65
CA THR A 144 0.36 11.90 4.14
C THR A 144 -1.04 11.39 4.50
N PRO A 145 -1.70 11.98 5.52
CA PRO A 145 -3.10 11.70 5.82
C PRO A 145 -4.05 11.93 4.63
N LYS A 146 -3.69 12.81 3.68
CA LYS A 146 -4.47 13.04 2.45
C LYS A 146 -4.46 11.86 1.47
N ALA A 147 -3.50 10.93 1.62
CA ALA A 147 -3.48 9.66 0.88
C ALA A 147 -4.39 8.60 1.50
N ARG A 148 -4.88 8.84 2.70
CA ARG A 148 -5.78 7.95 3.42
C ARG A 148 -7.14 8.60 3.42
N TYR A 149 -8.07 8.01 2.73
CA TYR A 149 -9.43 8.50 2.69
C TYR A 149 -10.35 7.55 3.45
N SER A 150 -11.13 8.10 4.42
CA SER A 150 -12.20 7.37 5.08
C SER A 150 -11.76 6.25 6.06
N TRP A 151 -12.70 5.49 6.53
CA TRP A 151 -12.62 4.37 7.47
C TRP A 151 -11.77 3.19 6.96
N PHE A 152 -11.53 3.14 5.65
CA PHE A 152 -10.69 2.14 5.00
C PHE A 152 -9.37 2.78 4.61
N SER A 153 -8.30 2.03 4.71
CA SER A 153 -7.01 2.43 4.17
C SER A 153 -7.08 2.44 2.64
N TYR A 154 -7.11 3.62 2.05
CA TYR A 154 -7.09 3.80 0.59
C TYR A 154 -5.67 3.93 0.03
N LYS A 155 -4.66 3.41 0.72
CA LYS A 155 -3.27 3.52 0.29
C LYS A 155 -3.08 2.97 -1.13
N ILE A 156 -3.50 1.73 -1.37
CA ILE A 156 -3.33 1.07 -2.66
C ILE A 156 -4.16 1.72 -3.76
N PRO A 157 -5.48 1.94 -3.61
CA PRO A 157 -6.25 2.66 -4.63
C PRO A 157 -5.72 4.07 -4.92
N THR A 158 -5.21 4.79 -3.92
CA THR A 158 -4.62 6.13 -4.11
C THR A 158 -3.37 6.06 -4.96
N GLU A 159 -2.46 5.15 -4.65
CA GLU A 159 -1.23 4.95 -5.42
C GLU A 159 -1.52 4.52 -6.85
N VAL A 160 -2.45 3.58 -7.03
CA VAL A 160 -2.89 3.08 -8.34
C VAL A 160 -3.48 4.20 -9.20
N ALA A 161 -4.38 5.02 -8.63
CA ALA A 161 -4.98 6.15 -9.35
C ALA A 161 -3.92 7.19 -9.74
N ALA A 162 -2.95 7.46 -8.86
CA ALA A 162 -1.84 8.37 -9.16
C ALA A 162 -0.94 7.83 -10.27
N MET A 163 -0.57 6.55 -10.24
CA MET A 163 0.22 5.91 -11.30
C MET A 163 -0.50 5.98 -12.65
N GLU A 164 -1.80 5.72 -12.68
CA GLU A 164 -2.59 5.80 -13.90
C GLU A 164 -2.67 7.24 -14.44
N ALA A 165 -2.85 8.23 -13.56
CA ALA A 165 -2.86 9.64 -13.94
C ALA A 165 -1.49 10.07 -14.50
N ILE A 166 -0.39 9.65 -13.89
CA ILE A 166 0.98 9.89 -14.39
C ILE A 166 1.15 9.27 -15.79
N GLN A 167 0.77 8.01 -15.97
CA GLN A 167 0.87 7.32 -17.26
C GLN A 167 0.11 8.02 -18.37
N ARG A 168 -1.10 8.52 -18.07
CA ARG A 168 -1.97 9.14 -19.07
C ARG A 168 -1.59 10.59 -19.40
N ILE A 169 -1.08 11.34 -18.44
CA ILE A 169 -0.93 12.80 -18.53
C ILE A 169 0.53 13.22 -18.69
N THR A 170 1.40 12.81 -17.77
CA THR A 170 2.81 13.24 -17.78
C THR A 170 3.74 12.24 -18.43
N LYS A 171 3.37 10.97 -18.46
CA LYS A 171 4.16 9.84 -19.00
C LYS A 171 5.56 9.72 -18.34
N ASP A 172 5.67 10.11 -17.06
CA ASP A 172 6.91 10.02 -16.28
C ASP A 172 7.17 8.57 -15.88
N THR A 173 7.91 7.86 -16.72
CA THR A 173 8.25 6.45 -16.51
C THR A 173 9.08 6.24 -15.26
N LYS A 174 9.95 7.19 -14.89
CA LYS A 174 10.75 7.10 -13.67
C LYS A 174 9.87 7.12 -12.42
N ALA A 175 8.93 8.06 -12.35
CA ALA A 175 7.98 8.13 -11.24
C ALA A 175 7.14 6.84 -11.16
N ILE A 176 6.66 6.32 -12.29
CA ILE A 176 5.90 5.06 -12.35
C ILE A 176 6.74 3.89 -11.82
N ASP A 177 8.00 3.77 -12.21
CA ASP A 177 8.87 2.68 -11.75
C ASP A 177 9.20 2.78 -10.26
N GLU A 178 9.39 3.98 -9.75
CA GLU A 178 9.54 4.23 -8.31
C GLU A 178 8.27 3.84 -7.54
N MET A 179 7.08 4.17 -8.06
CA MET A 179 5.79 3.82 -7.44
C MET A 179 5.49 2.32 -7.52
N LYS A 180 5.84 1.66 -8.63
CA LYS A 180 5.77 0.19 -8.74
C LYS A 180 6.58 -0.50 -7.63
N ARG A 181 7.76 0.03 -7.31
CA ARG A 181 8.59 -0.51 -6.22
C ARG A 181 7.84 -0.47 -4.89
N TRP A 182 7.24 0.67 -4.56
CA TRP A 182 6.44 0.78 -3.35
C TRP A 182 5.23 -0.16 -3.37
N LEU A 183 4.47 -0.16 -4.46
CA LEU A 183 3.26 -0.99 -4.60
C LEU A 183 3.56 -2.47 -4.36
N LEU A 184 4.66 -2.97 -4.89
CA LEU A 184 5.07 -4.37 -4.71
C LEU A 184 5.56 -4.67 -3.30
N LYS A 185 6.20 -3.72 -2.64
CA LYS A 185 6.55 -3.85 -1.21
C LYS A 185 5.33 -3.88 -0.29
N GLN A 186 4.21 -3.29 -0.69
CA GLN A 186 2.95 -3.37 0.05
C GLN A 186 2.23 -4.73 -0.11
N LYS A 187 2.67 -5.55 -1.03
CA LYS A 187 2.11 -6.89 -1.19
C LYS A 187 2.43 -7.74 0.04
N GLN A 188 1.43 -8.35 0.66
CA GLN A 188 1.60 -9.18 1.86
C GLN A 188 2.24 -10.51 1.48
N THR A 189 1.51 -11.53 1.17
CA THR A 189 2.08 -12.80 0.70
C THR A 189 1.97 -12.91 -0.82
N GLN A 190 0.76 -13.14 -1.32
CA GLN A 190 0.47 -13.21 -2.75
C GLN A 190 -0.50 -12.12 -3.23
N THR A 191 -1.14 -11.43 -2.29
CA THR A 191 -2.18 -10.42 -2.54
C THR A 191 -1.89 -9.15 -1.76
N TRP A 192 -2.62 -8.09 -2.06
CA TRP A 192 -2.68 -6.88 -1.24
C TRP A 192 -3.80 -7.01 -0.20
N GLU A 193 -3.95 -6.01 0.67
CA GLU A 193 -4.82 -6.03 1.86
C GLU A 193 -6.28 -6.41 1.60
N THR A 194 -6.80 -6.14 0.41
CA THR A 194 -8.18 -6.50 0.02
C THR A 194 -8.24 -7.04 -1.41
N PRO A 195 -9.29 -7.78 -1.78
CA PRO A 195 -9.50 -8.20 -3.18
C PRO A 195 -9.57 -7.03 -4.15
N ILE A 196 -10.16 -5.90 -3.73
CA ILE A 196 -10.24 -4.67 -4.56
C ILE A 196 -8.84 -4.07 -4.75
N ALA A 197 -8.07 -3.90 -3.68
CA ALA A 197 -6.70 -3.41 -3.76
C ALA A 197 -5.82 -4.32 -4.62
N THR A 198 -6.03 -5.63 -4.56
CA THR A 198 -5.35 -6.61 -5.42
C THR A 198 -5.70 -6.41 -6.90
N ALA A 199 -6.97 -6.25 -7.22
CA ALA A 199 -7.42 -6.01 -8.59
C ALA A 199 -6.88 -4.67 -9.13
N ASP A 200 -6.92 -3.61 -8.33
CA ASP A 200 -6.37 -2.30 -8.67
C ASP A 200 -4.87 -2.36 -8.93
N ALA A 201 -4.12 -3.03 -8.05
CA ALA A 201 -2.67 -3.19 -8.20
C ALA A 201 -2.30 -3.99 -9.46
N VAL A 202 -2.98 -5.10 -9.71
CA VAL A 202 -2.78 -5.90 -10.93
C VAL A 202 -3.10 -5.08 -12.17
N TYR A 203 -4.23 -4.37 -12.17
CA TYR A 203 -4.60 -3.50 -13.28
C TYR A 203 -3.51 -2.49 -13.61
N VAL A 204 -3.04 -1.71 -12.64
CA VAL A 204 -2.07 -0.65 -12.92
C VAL A 204 -0.71 -1.20 -13.34
N LEU A 205 -0.29 -2.34 -12.77
CA LEU A 205 0.94 -3.01 -13.21
C LEU A 205 0.86 -3.45 -14.67
N MET A 206 -0.30 -3.94 -15.12
CA MET A 206 -0.54 -4.28 -16.52
C MET A 206 -0.65 -3.04 -17.40
N ALA A 207 -1.41 -2.04 -16.99
CA ALA A 207 -1.64 -0.81 -17.76
C ALA A 207 -0.39 0.06 -17.92
N THR A 208 0.53 0.02 -16.96
CA THR A 208 1.81 0.77 -16.97
C THR A 208 3.00 -0.10 -17.39
N GLY A 209 2.78 -1.37 -17.65
CA GLY A 209 3.78 -2.28 -18.18
C GLY A 209 4.07 -1.98 -19.64
N THR A 210 5.24 -2.37 -20.10
CA THR A 210 5.47 -2.51 -21.53
C THR A 210 4.61 -3.66 -22.07
N SER A 211 4.18 -3.60 -23.33
CA SER A 211 3.37 -4.64 -23.98
C SER A 211 3.93 -6.07 -23.88
N ASP A 212 5.16 -6.18 -23.40
CA ASP A 212 5.92 -7.41 -23.23
C ASP A 212 5.91 -8.00 -21.80
N LEU A 213 5.00 -7.60 -20.91
CA LEU A 213 4.93 -8.22 -19.58
C LEU A 213 4.69 -9.75 -19.65
N LEU A 214 3.95 -10.20 -20.67
CA LEU A 214 3.73 -11.63 -20.95
C LEU A 214 4.72 -12.19 -21.97
N ALA A 215 5.33 -11.32 -22.78
CA ALA A 215 6.35 -11.68 -23.77
C ALA A 215 7.78 -11.42 -23.26
N ASN A 216 7.96 -11.25 -21.94
CA ASN A 216 9.27 -10.98 -21.37
C ASN A 216 10.14 -12.25 -21.43
N THR A 217 10.65 -12.52 -22.60
CA THR A 217 11.68 -13.52 -22.87
C THR A 217 13.07 -13.08 -22.36
N GLY A 218 13.10 -12.02 -21.54
CA GLY A 218 14.33 -11.53 -20.94
C GLY A 218 15.02 -12.61 -20.12
N ARG A 219 16.19 -13.04 -20.58
CA ARG A 219 17.02 -13.98 -19.85
C ARG A 219 17.49 -13.34 -18.54
N VAL A 220 17.26 -14.00 -17.43
CA VAL A 220 17.84 -13.62 -16.13
C VAL A 220 18.90 -14.65 -15.76
N GLU A 221 20.10 -14.18 -15.48
CA GLU A 221 21.19 -14.97 -14.96
C GLU A 221 21.54 -14.51 -13.55
N ILE A 222 21.50 -15.43 -12.59
CA ILE A 222 21.84 -15.16 -11.19
C ILE A 222 23.11 -15.95 -10.87
N THR A 223 24.17 -15.25 -10.56
CA THR A 223 25.44 -15.86 -10.14
C THR A 223 25.56 -15.79 -8.62
N LEU A 224 25.64 -16.93 -7.97
CA LEU A 224 25.82 -17.10 -6.53
C LEU A 224 27.20 -17.75 -6.27
N GLY A 225 28.21 -16.94 -6.03
CA GLY A 225 29.57 -17.44 -5.90
C GLY A 225 30.07 -18.10 -7.20
N LYS A 226 30.12 -19.44 -7.24
CA LYS A 226 30.51 -20.23 -8.43
C LYS A 226 29.31 -20.82 -9.17
N GLU A 227 28.12 -20.80 -8.57
CA GLU A 227 26.90 -21.35 -9.18
C GLU A 227 26.21 -20.31 -10.04
N VAL A 228 25.83 -20.71 -11.25
CA VAL A 228 25.06 -19.86 -12.18
C VAL A 228 23.70 -20.48 -12.39
N ILE A 229 22.65 -19.70 -12.06
CA ILE A 229 21.26 -20.06 -12.24
C ILE A 229 20.72 -19.26 -13.41
N ARG A 230 20.10 -19.91 -14.40
CA ARG A 230 19.52 -19.28 -15.58
C ARG A 230 18.05 -19.57 -15.64
N THR A 231 17.25 -18.57 -16.06
CA THR A 231 15.86 -18.82 -16.45
C THR A 231 15.83 -19.66 -17.70
N SER A 232 15.01 -20.71 -17.73
CA SER A 232 14.71 -21.44 -18.96
C SER A 232 13.58 -20.73 -19.71
N ALA A 233 13.53 -20.91 -21.03
CA ALA A 233 12.44 -20.39 -21.86
C ALA A 233 11.07 -20.99 -21.50
N ASP A 234 11.07 -22.13 -20.80
CA ASP A 234 9.87 -22.83 -20.32
C ASP A 234 9.33 -22.31 -18.99
N ASP A 235 10.05 -21.41 -18.30
CA ASP A 235 9.56 -20.74 -17.10
C ASP A 235 8.58 -19.61 -17.50
N ALA A 236 7.41 -20.02 -17.95
CA ALA A 236 6.37 -19.14 -18.52
C ALA A 236 5.95 -17.95 -17.64
N ILE A 237 6.36 -17.93 -16.35
CA ILE A 237 6.04 -16.88 -15.38
C ILE A 237 7.29 -16.11 -14.96
N GLY A 238 8.48 -16.44 -15.46
CA GLY A 238 9.73 -15.75 -15.11
C GLY A 238 10.08 -15.79 -13.61
N TYR A 239 9.57 -16.80 -12.87
CA TYR A 239 9.81 -16.94 -11.45
C TYR A 239 10.83 -18.03 -11.17
N ILE A 240 11.90 -17.68 -10.48
CA ILE A 240 12.91 -18.63 -10.01
C ILE A 240 12.92 -18.65 -8.49
N LYS A 241 12.86 -19.85 -7.91
CA LYS A 241 13.13 -20.07 -6.49
C LYS A 241 14.22 -21.14 -6.37
N LYS A 242 15.33 -20.78 -5.77
CA LYS A 242 16.42 -21.72 -5.46
C LYS A 242 16.64 -21.72 -3.96
N THR A 243 16.66 -22.91 -3.37
CA THR A 243 17.05 -23.12 -1.99
C THR A 243 18.42 -23.83 -2.00
N MET A 244 19.35 -23.28 -1.26
CA MET A 244 20.69 -23.84 -1.08
C MET A 244 20.84 -24.25 0.39
N SER A 245 21.48 -25.36 0.64
CA SER A 245 21.82 -25.86 1.98
C SER A 245 23.31 -26.13 2.07
N GLY A 246 23.84 -26.11 3.27
CA GLY A 246 25.26 -26.32 3.53
C GLY A 246 26.04 -25.03 3.80
N ASP A 247 27.33 -25.02 3.57
CA ASP A 247 28.20 -23.87 3.84
C ASP A 247 28.06 -22.81 2.75
N VAL A 248 26.97 -22.08 2.81
CA VAL A 248 26.65 -20.93 1.92
C VAL A 248 27.22 -19.60 2.42
N MET A 249 27.81 -19.56 3.62
CA MET A 249 28.39 -18.36 4.24
C MET A 249 29.57 -17.81 3.45
N ASN A 250 30.17 -18.62 2.57
CA ASN A 250 31.24 -18.21 1.68
C ASN A 250 30.77 -17.43 0.43
N ILE A 251 29.47 -17.30 0.21
CA ILE A 251 28.94 -16.49 -0.89
C ILE A 251 29.02 -15.01 -0.53
N LYS A 252 30.12 -14.38 -0.95
CA LYS A 252 30.36 -12.95 -0.67
C LYS A 252 29.71 -12.00 -1.68
N LYS A 253 29.28 -12.50 -2.83
CA LYS A 253 28.74 -11.69 -3.92
C LYS A 253 27.64 -12.45 -4.66
N ILE A 254 26.55 -11.75 -4.84
CA ILE A 254 25.43 -12.16 -5.69
C ILE A 254 25.38 -11.18 -6.87
N ARG A 255 25.37 -11.71 -8.08
CA ARG A 255 25.22 -10.93 -9.30
C ARG A 255 23.96 -11.36 -10.00
N VAL A 256 23.17 -10.40 -10.44
CA VAL A 256 21.96 -10.61 -11.22
C VAL A 256 22.10 -9.83 -12.52
N ASP A 257 22.11 -10.52 -13.62
CA ASP A 257 22.15 -9.97 -14.95
C ASP A 257 20.80 -10.23 -15.63
N LYS A 258 20.14 -9.19 -16.07
CA LYS A 258 18.86 -9.26 -16.77
C LYS A 258 19.01 -8.65 -18.18
N GLU A 259 18.72 -9.44 -19.19
CA GLU A 259 18.61 -9.00 -20.55
C GLU A 259 17.17 -8.55 -20.87
N GLY A 260 17.01 -7.57 -21.73
CA GLY A 260 15.71 -7.07 -22.18
C GLY A 260 15.11 -5.97 -21.28
N ALA A 261 14.03 -5.37 -21.77
CA ALA A 261 13.30 -4.30 -21.10
C ALA A 261 12.45 -4.85 -19.92
N GLY A 262 12.04 -3.97 -19.03
CA GLY A 262 11.20 -4.29 -17.88
C GLY A 262 11.99 -4.53 -16.59
N MET A 263 11.30 -4.47 -15.45
CA MET A 263 11.89 -4.66 -14.13
C MET A 263 11.89 -6.13 -13.71
N GLY A 264 12.96 -6.56 -13.03
CA GLY A 264 13.01 -7.82 -12.32
C GLY A 264 13.03 -7.57 -10.81
N TRP A 265 12.42 -8.46 -10.07
CA TRP A 265 12.44 -8.43 -8.60
C TRP A 265 13.01 -9.72 -8.06
N GLY A 266 13.76 -9.60 -6.98
CA GLY A 266 14.27 -10.77 -6.28
C GLY A 266 14.53 -10.44 -4.82
N ALA A 267 14.54 -11.48 -4.00
CA ALA A 267 14.96 -11.42 -2.61
C ALA A 267 15.89 -12.57 -2.31
N VAL A 268 16.87 -12.30 -1.48
CA VAL A 268 17.80 -13.33 -0.98
C VAL A 268 17.58 -13.42 0.53
N TYR A 269 17.27 -14.61 0.99
CA TYR A 269 17.10 -14.91 2.40
C TYR A 269 18.24 -15.80 2.85
N ALA A 270 18.97 -15.35 3.88
CA ALA A 270 19.93 -16.18 4.60
C ALA A 270 19.31 -16.59 5.94
N GLN A 271 19.28 -17.90 6.21
CA GLN A 271 18.83 -18.44 7.49
C GLN A 271 19.98 -19.17 8.14
N TYR A 272 20.37 -18.73 9.30
CA TYR A 272 21.49 -19.33 10.06
C TYR A 272 21.19 -19.25 11.55
N LEU A 273 21.90 -20.09 12.32
CA LEU A 273 21.84 -20.07 13.78
C LEU A 273 23.01 -19.24 14.30
N GLU A 274 22.74 -18.35 15.23
CA GLU A 274 23.74 -17.53 15.90
C GLU A 274 23.48 -17.51 17.40
N SER A 275 24.55 -17.40 18.17
CA SER A 275 24.42 -17.25 19.64
C SER A 275 23.75 -15.92 19.97
N MET A 276 22.84 -15.92 20.95
CA MET A 276 22.03 -14.75 21.32
C MET A 276 22.85 -13.53 21.70
N ASP A 277 24.04 -13.74 22.29
CA ASP A 277 24.97 -12.69 22.68
C ASP A 277 25.70 -12.03 21.49
N GLN A 278 25.67 -12.64 20.32
CA GLN A 278 26.32 -12.15 19.10
C GLN A 278 25.34 -11.48 18.12
N ILE A 279 24.04 -11.55 18.40
CA ILE A 279 23.04 -10.92 17.54
C ILE A 279 23.17 -9.39 17.66
N SER A 280 23.67 -8.76 16.62
CA SER A 280 23.71 -7.31 16.52
C SER A 280 22.33 -6.74 16.14
N GLY A 281 21.93 -5.66 16.82
CA GLY A 281 20.69 -4.95 16.48
C GLY A 281 20.76 -4.39 15.06
N GLN A 282 19.89 -4.89 14.17
CA GLN A 282 19.71 -4.34 12.84
C GLN A 282 18.31 -3.73 12.75
N GLY A 283 18.27 -2.41 12.54
CA GLY A 283 17.01 -1.68 12.37
C GLY A 283 16.72 -1.44 10.90
N ASN A 284 15.57 -1.92 10.43
CA ASN A 284 15.07 -1.64 9.10
C ASN A 284 13.79 -0.80 9.21
N GLY A 285 13.95 0.45 9.66
CA GLY A 285 12.85 1.35 9.93
C GLY A 285 12.12 1.13 11.24
N LEU A 286 12.43 0.03 11.95
CA LEU A 286 11.90 -0.30 13.27
C LEU A 286 13.05 -0.46 14.25
N SER A 287 13.02 0.27 15.36
CA SER A 287 13.96 0.08 16.44
C SER A 287 13.23 -0.18 17.76
N VAL A 288 13.81 -1.07 18.57
CA VAL A 288 13.27 -1.44 19.88
C VAL A 288 14.38 -1.26 20.90
N SER A 289 14.09 -0.51 21.96
CA SER A 289 14.94 -0.47 23.15
C SER A 289 14.20 -1.06 24.34
N ARG A 290 14.91 -1.82 25.15
CA ARG A 290 14.39 -2.53 26.32
C ARG A 290 15.03 -1.98 27.58
N GLN A 291 14.20 -1.65 28.57
CA GLN A 291 14.65 -1.21 29.89
C GLN A 291 13.87 -1.93 30.97
N LEU A 292 14.56 -2.38 32.00
CA LEU A 292 13.96 -3.00 33.17
C LEU A 292 13.83 -1.98 34.30
N TYR A 293 12.75 -2.05 35.06
CA TYR A 293 12.51 -1.20 36.22
C TYR A 293 12.11 -2.04 37.44
N LYS A 294 12.58 -1.65 38.62
CA LYS A 294 12.07 -2.12 39.89
C LYS A 294 11.42 -0.94 40.60
N GLY A 295 10.08 -0.92 40.64
CA GLY A 295 9.34 0.29 40.94
C GLY A 295 9.62 1.36 39.87
N ASP A 296 10.04 2.54 40.28
CA ASP A 296 10.41 3.66 39.40
C ASP A 296 11.90 3.70 39.05
N GLU A 297 12.72 2.82 39.62
CA GLU A 297 14.16 2.81 39.44
C GLU A 297 14.55 1.94 38.22
N ALA A 298 15.26 2.54 37.28
CA ALA A 298 15.82 1.83 36.14
C ALA A 298 16.94 0.88 36.59
N LEU A 299 16.84 -0.37 36.22
CA LEU A 299 17.88 -1.36 36.54
C LEU A 299 19.02 -1.30 35.52
N ASN A 300 20.25 -1.40 36.02
CA ASN A 300 21.43 -1.63 35.20
C ASN A 300 21.78 -3.14 35.19
N GLU A 301 22.74 -3.51 34.33
CA GLU A 301 23.14 -4.92 34.16
C GLU A 301 23.68 -5.59 35.45
N SER A 302 24.17 -4.80 36.39
CA SER A 302 24.76 -5.28 37.65
C SER A 302 23.79 -5.25 38.83
N ALA A 303 22.54 -4.83 38.63
CA ALA A 303 21.58 -4.69 39.72
C ALA A 303 21.15 -6.06 40.25
N PRO A 304 21.35 -6.34 41.56
CA PRO A 304 20.97 -7.62 42.10
C PRO A 304 19.45 -7.73 42.26
N LEU A 305 18.86 -8.74 41.66
CA LEU A 305 17.45 -9.08 41.83
C LEU A 305 17.28 -10.19 42.87
N LYS A 306 16.27 -10.05 43.75
CA LYS A 306 15.89 -11.03 44.76
C LYS A 306 14.65 -11.81 44.32
N VAL A 307 14.50 -13.03 44.80
CA VAL A 307 13.28 -13.82 44.60
C VAL A 307 12.08 -13.04 45.14
N GLY A 308 11.03 -12.95 44.34
CA GLY A 308 9.82 -12.19 44.66
C GLY A 308 9.82 -10.73 44.14
N ASP A 309 10.94 -10.22 43.66
CA ASP A 309 11.00 -8.87 43.05
C ASP A 309 10.11 -8.78 41.79
N LYS A 310 9.29 -7.74 41.77
CA LYS A 310 8.48 -7.40 40.59
C LYS A 310 9.26 -6.46 39.69
N ILE A 311 9.35 -6.83 38.43
CA ILE A 311 10.10 -6.10 37.40
C ILE A 311 9.14 -5.64 36.32
N THR A 312 9.17 -4.35 36.03
CA THR A 312 8.48 -3.81 34.86
C THR A 312 9.44 -3.80 33.68
N VAL A 313 9.07 -4.47 32.61
CA VAL A 313 9.75 -4.44 31.33
C VAL A 313 9.13 -3.33 30.49
N ARG A 314 9.92 -2.36 30.09
CA ARG A 314 9.51 -1.29 29.18
C ARG A 314 10.19 -1.46 27.85
N LEU A 315 9.38 -1.62 26.80
CA LEU A 315 9.82 -1.66 25.41
C LEU A 315 9.47 -0.32 24.76
N THR A 316 10.48 0.42 24.32
CA THR A 316 10.27 1.63 23.51
C THR A 316 10.49 1.27 22.08
N VAL A 317 9.43 1.34 21.28
CA VAL A 317 9.38 0.94 19.87
C VAL A 317 9.26 2.19 19.03
N LYS A 318 10.20 2.39 18.11
CA LYS A 318 10.20 3.53 17.19
C LYS A 318 10.06 3.04 15.76
N ALA A 319 9.00 3.46 15.09
CA ALA A 319 8.76 3.23 13.67
C ALA A 319 9.04 4.52 12.89
N ASP A 320 9.90 4.49 11.87
CA ASP A 320 10.20 5.62 11.00
C ASP A 320 9.17 5.82 9.89
N ARG A 321 8.33 4.83 9.66
CA ARG A 321 7.22 4.81 8.71
C ARG A 321 6.07 3.95 9.22
N ASP A 322 4.94 4.01 8.55
CA ASP A 322 3.83 3.09 8.82
C ASP A 322 4.23 1.65 8.45
N MET A 323 3.87 0.72 9.33
CA MET A 323 4.16 -0.70 9.18
C MET A 323 2.93 -1.52 9.47
N ASP A 324 2.77 -2.62 8.75
CA ASP A 324 1.71 -3.58 8.95
C ASP A 324 2.29 -4.91 9.46
N PHE A 325 1.54 -5.63 10.28
CA PHE A 325 1.88 -6.96 10.82
C PHE A 325 3.23 -7.00 11.55
N VAL A 326 3.42 -6.04 12.46
CA VAL A 326 4.63 -5.99 13.30
C VAL A 326 4.51 -7.02 14.41
N GLN A 327 5.54 -7.87 14.52
CA GLN A 327 5.71 -8.79 15.65
C GLN A 327 6.92 -8.35 16.47
N ILE A 328 6.72 -8.20 17.78
CA ILE A 328 7.80 -8.00 18.74
C ILE A 328 7.82 -9.21 19.65
N LYS A 329 8.99 -9.84 19.77
CA LYS A 329 9.21 -10.94 20.69
C LYS A 329 10.25 -10.48 21.71
N ASP A 330 9.89 -10.52 22.98
CA ASP A 330 10.81 -10.27 24.10
C ASP A 330 11.02 -11.55 24.88
N ASP A 331 12.24 -12.05 24.86
CA ASP A 331 12.59 -13.29 25.56
C ASP A 331 12.79 -13.02 27.06
N ARG A 332 12.27 -13.91 27.88
CA ARG A 332 12.29 -13.85 29.32
C ARG A 332 13.41 -14.73 29.87
N ALA A 333 14.13 -14.21 30.86
CA ALA A 333 15.12 -15.01 31.56
C ALA A 333 14.45 -16.20 32.28
N ALA A 334 15.12 -17.36 32.32
CA ALA A 334 14.59 -18.58 32.91
C ALA A 334 14.24 -18.45 34.42
N CYS A 335 14.78 -17.45 35.10
CA CYS A 335 14.48 -17.17 36.49
C CYS A 335 13.31 -16.19 36.69
N MET A 336 12.61 -15.83 35.64
CA MET A 336 11.51 -14.87 35.65
C MET A 336 10.21 -15.53 35.23
N GLU A 337 9.12 -15.15 35.92
CA GLU A 337 7.76 -15.59 35.60
C GLU A 337 6.87 -14.40 35.23
N PRO A 338 5.94 -14.56 34.26
CA PRO A 338 5.04 -13.48 33.88
C PRO A 338 4.00 -13.25 34.98
N LEU A 339 3.79 -12.00 35.42
CA LEU A 339 2.71 -11.65 36.33
C LEU A 339 1.34 -11.68 35.63
N GLN A 340 1.32 -11.45 34.31
CA GLN A 340 0.12 -11.48 33.48
C GLN A 340 0.19 -12.70 32.56
N ALA A 341 -0.27 -13.84 33.05
CA ALA A 341 -0.23 -15.09 32.29
C ALA A 341 -1.27 -15.15 31.14
N VAL A 342 -2.33 -14.33 31.20
CA VAL A 342 -3.43 -14.38 30.22
C VAL A 342 -3.10 -13.57 29.00
N SER A 343 -3.03 -14.26 27.87
CA SER A 343 -2.92 -13.64 26.54
C SER A 343 -4.22 -12.92 26.17
N GLY A 344 -4.13 -11.82 25.43
CA GLY A 344 -5.32 -11.07 25.02
C GLY A 344 -4.99 -9.77 24.29
N PHE A 345 -6.03 -9.15 23.77
CA PHE A 345 -5.92 -7.86 23.11
C PHE A 345 -5.75 -6.74 24.16
N ARG A 346 -4.85 -5.82 23.86
CA ARG A 346 -4.52 -4.68 24.70
C ARG A 346 -4.47 -3.40 23.88
N TRP A 347 -4.69 -2.29 24.57
CA TRP A 347 -4.58 -0.97 23.98
C TRP A 347 -3.77 -0.08 24.93
N SER A 348 -2.68 0.48 24.46
CA SER A 348 -1.82 1.37 25.24
C SER A 348 -1.20 2.45 24.36
N ASN A 349 -1.23 3.69 24.84
CA ASN A 349 -0.58 4.84 24.18
C ASN A 349 -0.90 4.99 22.68
N GLY A 350 -2.15 4.74 22.29
CA GLY A 350 -2.60 4.84 20.91
C GLY A 350 -2.25 3.64 20.03
N LEU A 351 -1.70 2.56 20.60
CA LEU A 351 -1.35 1.32 19.93
C LEU A 351 -2.23 0.17 20.41
N GLY A 352 -2.93 -0.48 19.46
CA GLY A 352 -3.64 -1.73 19.69
C GLY A 352 -2.73 -2.92 19.37
N TYR A 353 -2.66 -3.90 20.23
CA TYR A 353 -1.85 -5.10 20.03
C TYR A 353 -2.43 -6.31 20.73
N TYR A 354 -2.19 -7.50 20.19
CA TYR A 354 -2.44 -8.75 20.89
C TYR A 354 -1.18 -9.19 21.62
N GLN A 355 -1.27 -9.32 22.94
CA GLN A 355 -0.18 -9.83 23.78
C GLN A 355 -0.35 -11.33 23.97
N ALA A 356 0.63 -12.12 23.56
CA ALA A 356 0.71 -13.55 23.81
C ALA A 356 1.81 -13.82 24.84
N THR A 357 1.41 -14.26 26.02
CA THR A 357 2.34 -14.61 27.10
C THR A 357 2.68 -16.09 26.99
N LYS A 358 3.97 -16.40 26.89
CA LYS A 358 4.56 -17.74 26.85
C LYS A 358 5.51 -17.91 28.05
N ASP A 359 5.91 -19.13 28.32
CA ASP A 359 6.84 -19.41 29.43
C ASP A 359 8.16 -18.67 29.31
N ALA A 360 8.76 -18.70 28.12
CA ALA A 360 10.07 -18.13 27.85
C ALA A 360 10.04 -16.78 27.13
N SER A 361 8.86 -16.23 26.80
CA SER A 361 8.76 -14.97 26.07
C SER A 361 7.40 -14.31 26.20
N THR A 362 7.36 -13.00 26.01
CA THR A 362 6.14 -12.23 25.74
C THR A 362 6.20 -11.72 24.30
N GLN A 363 5.13 -11.98 23.55
CA GLN A 363 5.04 -11.61 22.15
C GLN A 363 3.90 -10.61 21.92
N PHE A 364 4.14 -9.63 21.09
CA PHE A 364 3.19 -8.58 20.76
C PHE A 364 2.94 -8.61 19.26
N PHE A 365 1.69 -8.74 18.86
CA PHE A 365 1.25 -8.76 17.47
C PHE A 365 0.44 -7.49 17.21
N ILE A 366 0.89 -6.69 16.25
CA ILE A 366 0.34 -5.38 15.93
C ILE A 366 -0.04 -5.38 14.46
N ASP A 367 -1.33 -5.26 14.18
CA ASP A 367 -1.82 -5.29 12.80
C ASP A 367 -1.36 -4.07 12.01
N GLN A 368 -1.43 -2.88 12.63
CA GLN A 368 -0.99 -1.62 12.04
C GLN A 368 -0.27 -0.77 13.07
N MET A 369 0.94 -0.38 12.76
CA MET A 369 1.76 0.56 13.53
C MET A 369 2.05 1.78 12.66
N ARG A 370 1.55 2.93 13.05
CA ARG A 370 1.86 4.19 12.36
C ARG A 370 3.26 4.64 12.69
N LYS A 371 3.83 5.50 11.85
CA LYS A 371 5.07 6.23 12.16
C LYS A 371 4.96 6.92 13.52
N GLY A 372 5.91 6.68 14.40
CA GLY A 372 5.89 7.24 15.75
C GLY A 372 6.74 6.46 16.74
N THR A 373 6.64 6.87 18.01
CA THR A 373 7.28 6.18 19.13
C THR A 373 6.20 5.68 20.07
N TYR A 374 6.29 4.41 20.44
CA TYR A 374 5.32 3.72 21.27
C TYR A 374 6.03 3.09 22.47
N VAL A 375 5.34 3.04 23.60
CA VAL A 375 5.83 2.39 24.82
C VAL A 375 4.88 1.26 25.19
N ILE A 376 5.44 0.06 25.32
CA ILE A 376 4.74 -1.13 25.78
C ILE A 376 5.36 -1.53 27.11
N GLU A 377 4.54 -1.74 28.14
CA GLU A 377 4.99 -2.18 29.44
C GLU A 377 4.26 -3.46 29.87
N TYR A 378 5.00 -4.36 30.48
CA TYR A 378 4.46 -5.54 31.10
C TYR A 378 5.32 -5.93 32.33
N GLN A 379 4.84 -6.85 33.14
CA GLN A 379 5.49 -7.17 34.41
C GLN A 379 5.84 -8.65 34.51
N ASP A 380 7.03 -8.89 35.01
CA ASP A 380 7.54 -10.20 35.40
C ASP A 380 7.89 -10.21 36.88
N ARG A 381 8.03 -11.42 37.46
CA ARG A 381 8.51 -11.64 38.82
C ARG A 381 9.72 -12.57 38.77
N LYS A 382 10.73 -12.26 39.57
CA LYS A 382 11.88 -13.16 39.79
C LYS A 382 11.54 -14.24 40.76
#